data_a002177446ff6b6da5ee39658eb36bc5
#
_entry.id   a002177446ff6b6da5ee39658eb36bc5
#
_cell.length_a   1.000
_cell.length_b   1.000
_cell.length_c   1.000
_cell.angle_alpha   90.00
_cell.angle_beta   90.00
_cell.angle_gamma   90.00
#
_symmetry.space_group_name_H-M   'P 1'
#
loop_
_entity.id
_entity.type
_entity.pdbx_description
1 polymer ?
#
loop_
_entity_poly.entity_id
_entity_poly.type
_entity_poly.pdbx_seq_one_letter_code
_entity_poly.pdbx_strand_id
1 'polypeptide(L)'
;PQELLWGETNRKPTNYLEGKVQTVEIQGIHFRREEALNYLSARNFEIQSSDIKVYDLTREKKQANADADSLVQALSLYDVISPVLHSISVDQIRIERTALHYSLALKGQIEDFSIPEFNFHAEGLLIDSLVAPGEELNYFRSIAFEANDIQGIMRARNHRFDIKRLAMNTALGSFHIDSMRLRPLSVRSHNDYLSGSIDTIRIDGLAYDKGVSADLLKVRSPRLVYYKTPSVESPDKGKSTSVNSRVDVESLLNPFLRYLSIRKIQIRNANVTLEDREINDTTRYRLNGLNFFATNFLVDEQTNR
;
A
#
# COMPACT_ATOMS: atom_id res chain seq x y z
N PRO A 1 28.74 9.66 0.65
CA PRO A 1 27.32 9.62 0.29
C PRO A 1 27.13 10.39 -1.02
N GLN A 2 26.57 9.72 -2.03
CA GLN A 2 26.17 10.39 -3.28
C GLN A 2 24.70 10.77 -3.14
N GLU A 3 24.38 12.02 -3.44
CA GLU A 3 22.98 12.48 -3.55
C GLU A 3 22.51 12.14 -4.97
N LEU A 4 21.43 11.35 -5.05
CA LEU A 4 20.77 11.03 -6.31
C LEU A 4 19.55 11.93 -6.45
N LEU A 5 19.60 12.84 -7.42
CA LEU A 5 18.47 13.66 -7.86
C LEU A 5 18.03 13.16 -9.23
N TRP A 6 16.83 12.65 -9.33
CA TRP A 6 16.23 12.25 -10.59
C TRP A 6 14.92 12.99 -10.83
N GLY A 7 14.81 13.76 -11.92
CA GLY A 7 13.61 14.52 -12.28
C GLY A 7 13.79 15.31 -13.59
N GLU A 8 12.69 15.70 -14.21
CA GLU A 8 12.67 16.53 -15.41
C GLU A 8 13.17 17.95 -15.12
N THR A 9 14.24 18.38 -15.79
CA THR A 9 15.07 19.53 -15.46
C THR A 9 14.48 20.92 -15.74
N ASN A 10 13.26 21.09 -16.27
CA ASN A 10 12.74 22.42 -16.69
C ASN A 10 11.27 22.74 -16.35
N ARG A 11 10.60 21.93 -15.54
CA ARG A 11 9.29 22.27 -14.93
C ARG A 11 9.39 21.96 -13.45
N LYS A 12 8.62 22.65 -12.58
CA LYS A 12 8.49 22.21 -11.18
C LYS A 12 8.26 20.71 -11.21
N PRO A 13 9.17 19.89 -10.70
CA PRO A 13 9.04 18.45 -10.80
C PRO A 13 7.72 18.05 -10.13
N THR A 14 6.88 17.38 -10.89
CA THR A 14 5.59 16.89 -10.38
C THR A 14 5.80 15.60 -9.61
N ASN A 15 6.79 14.81 -10.02
CA ASN A 15 7.22 13.61 -9.35
C ASN A 15 8.75 13.60 -9.33
N TYR A 16 9.32 13.33 -8.18
CA TYR A 16 10.75 13.19 -8.06
C TYR A 16 11.13 12.25 -6.92
N LEU A 17 12.32 11.71 -7.04
CA LEU A 17 12.96 10.87 -6.03
C LEU A 17 14.22 11.56 -5.57
N GLU A 18 14.38 11.68 -4.26
CA GLU A 18 15.58 12.17 -3.58
C GLU A 18 16.09 11.06 -2.66
N GLY A 19 17.39 10.86 -2.61
CA GLY A 19 17.93 9.84 -1.73
C GLY A 19 19.41 9.91 -1.48
N LYS A 20 19.81 9.33 -0.37
CA LYS A 20 21.19 9.09 0.03
C LYS A 20 21.38 7.60 0.22
N VAL A 21 22.35 7.04 -0.46
CA VAL A 21 22.71 5.62 -0.33
C VAL A 21 24.15 5.56 0.15
N GLN A 22 24.40 4.81 1.22
CA GLN A 22 25.76 4.66 1.74
C GLN A 22 26.53 3.61 0.96
N THR A 23 25.92 2.47 0.70
CA THR A 23 26.58 1.36 0.02
C THR A 23 25.66 0.76 -1.03
N VAL A 24 26.18 0.57 -2.24
CA VAL A 24 25.61 -0.28 -3.27
C VAL A 24 26.68 -1.28 -3.67
N GLU A 25 26.37 -2.55 -3.59
CA GLU A 25 27.28 -3.63 -3.95
C GLU A 25 26.62 -4.55 -4.97
N ILE A 26 27.33 -4.87 -6.02
CA ILE A 26 26.89 -5.84 -7.03
C ILE A 26 27.99 -6.87 -7.21
N GLN A 27 27.66 -8.14 -7.02
CA GLN A 27 28.62 -9.24 -7.10
C GLN A 27 28.22 -10.23 -8.19
N GLY A 28 29.25 -10.86 -8.80
CA GLY A 28 29.06 -11.91 -9.77
C GLY A 28 28.37 -11.43 -11.07
N ILE A 29 28.76 -10.23 -11.55
CA ILE A 29 28.23 -9.69 -12.80
C ILE A 29 28.80 -10.50 -13.96
N HIS A 30 27.90 -10.99 -14.83
CA HIS A 30 28.24 -11.64 -16.07
C HIS A 30 27.44 -11.01 -17.21
N PHE A 31 28.15 -10.62 -18.26
CA PHE A 31 27.56 -10.19 -19.51
C PHE A 31 27.81 -11.25 -20.56
N ARG A 32 26.76 -11.70 -21.22
CA ARG A 32 26.81 -12.71 -22.28
C ARG A 32 26.08 -12.18 -23.52
N ARG A 33 26.68 -12.40 -24.67
CA ARG A 33 26.07 -12.12 -25.96
C ARG A 33 25.88 -13.42 -26.74
N GLU A 34 24.65 -13.71 -27.13
CA GLU A 34 24.30 -14.86 -27.96
C GLU A 34 23.43 -14.39 -29.12
N GLU A 35 23.82 -14.72 -30.36
CA GLU A 35 23.05 -14.44 -31.59
C GLU A 35 22.51 -12.99 -31.67
N ALA A 36 23.30 -11.99 -31.34
CA ALA A 36 22.96 -10.57 -31.26
C ALA A 36 22.06 -10.17 -30.05
N LEU A 37 21.72 -11.09 -29.14
CA LEU A 37 21.01 -10.80 -27.91
C LEU A 37 21.98 -10.62 -26.75
N ASN A 38 21.73 -9.63 -25.92
CA ASN A 38 22.55 -9.29 -24.77
C ASN A 38 21.85 -9.71 -23.47
N TYR A 39 22.57 -10.44 -22.61
CA TYR A 39 22.11 -10.94 -21.33
C TYR A 39 22.99 -10.37 -20.22
N LEU A 40 22.36 -9.86 -19.17
CA LEU A 40 23.04 -9.40 -17.98
C LEU A 40 22.59 -10.26 -16.79
N SER A 41 23.54 -10.81 -16.05
CA SER A 41 23.24 -11.49 -14.80
C SER A 41 24.12 -11.01 -13.67
N ALA A 42 23.61 -11.05 -12.45
CA ALA A 42 24.36 -10.82 -11.24
C ALA A 42 23.95 -11.84 -10.17
N ARG A 43 24.89 -12.21 -9.30
CA ARG A 43 24.58 -13.09 -8.18
C ARG A 43 23.90 -12.33 -7.07
N ASN A 44 24.48 -11.22 -6.64
CA ASN A 44 23.95 -10.41 -5.55
C ASN A 44 23.86 -8.95 -5.96
N PHE A 45 22.77 -8.31 -5.56
CA PHE A 45 22.61 -6.86 -5.56
C PHE A 45 22.21 -6.42 -4.15
N GLU A 46 22.99 -5.55 -3.54
CA GLU A 46 22.79 -5.12 -2.16
C GLU A 46 22.83 -3.59 -2.03
N ILE A 47 21.84 -3.04 -1.33
CA ILE A 47 21.78 -1.64 -0.92
C ILE A 47 21.72 -1.60 0.61
N GLN A 48 22.62 -0.84 1.22
CA GLN A 48 22.63 -0.69 2.67
C GLN A 48 22.56 0.77 3.09
N SER A 49 21.82 1.00 4.20
CA SER A 49 21.76 2.27 4.91
C SER A 49 21.42 3.44 3.96
N SER A 50 20.25 3.39 3.39
CA SER A 50 19.72 4.44 2.52
C SER A 50 18.62 5.27 3.18
N ASP A 51 18.47 6.50 2.73
CA ASP A 51 17.36 7.39 3.04
C ASP A 51 16.75 7.82 1.71
N ILE A 52 15.53 7.38 1.44
CA ILE A 52 14.86 7.57 0.14
C ILE A 52 13.55 8.33 0.38
N LYS A 53 13.40 9.42 -0.37
CA LYS A 53 12.18 10.24 -0.36
C LYS A 53 11.56 10.21 -1.74
N VAL A 54 10.30 9.84 -1.80
CA VAL A 54 9.51 9.79 -3.02
C VAL A 54 8.39 10.82 -2.94
N TYR A 55 8.29 11.65 -3.96
CA TYR A 55 7.27 12.69 -4.07
C TYR A 55 6.41 12.42 -5.31
N ASP A 56 5.12 12.10 -5.10
CA ASP A 56 4.12 11.93 -6.16
C ASP A 56 3.09 13.06 -6.08
N LEU A 57 3.34 14.13 -6.82
CA LEU A 57 2.53 15.35 -6.80
C LEU A 57 1.57 15.47 -7.99
N THR A 58 1.48 14.45 -8.85
CA THR A 58 0.65 14.49 -10.09
C THR A 58 -0.65 13.72 -10.04
N ARG A 59 -0.90 12.97 -8.98
CA ARG A 59 -2.02 12.02 -8.94
C ARG A 59 -3.40 12.68 -9.12
N GLU A 60 -3.55 13.95 -8.75
CA GLU A 60 -4.81 14.70 -8.97
C GLU A 60 -5.16 14.90 -10.45
N LYS A 61 -4.16 15.11 -11.30
CA LYS A 61 -4.39 15.33 -12.75
C LYS A 61 -4.85 14.08 -13.47
N LYS A 62 -4.43 12.89 -13.00
CA LYS A 62 -4.83 11.61 -13.62
C LYS A 62 -6.27 11.23 -13.27
N GLN A 63 -6.76 11.54 -12.07
CA GLN A 63 -8.16 11.27 -11.69
C GLN A 63 -9.16 12.19 -12.41
N ALA A 64 -8.80 13.45 -12.70
CA ALA A 64 -9.66 14.37 -13.43
C ALA A 64 -9.79 14.02 -14.92
N ASN A 65 -8.86 13.25 -15.48
CA ASN A 65 -8.80 12.86 -16.89
C ASN A 65 -9.09 11.36 -17.12
N ALA A 66 -9.60 10.64 -16.13
CA ALA A 66 -9.86 9.19 -16.22
C ALA A 66 -11.00 8.84 -17.22
N ASP A 67 -11.77 9.85 -17.68
CA ASP A 67 -12.79 9.67 -18.73
C ASP A 67 -12.26 9.87 -20.17
N ALA A 68 -10.99 10.18 -20.33
CA ALA A 68 -10.37 10.24 -21.63
C ALA A 68 -9.49 9.00 -21.81
N ASP A 69 -9.91 8.11 -22.70
CA ASP A 69 -9.17 6.97 -23.27
C ASP A 69 -7.71 7.29 -23.64
N SER A 70 -6.88 7.56 -22.69
CA SER A 70 -5.44 7.49 -22.87
C SER A 70 -4.95 6.18 -22.29
N LEU A 71 -4.92 5.17 -23.13
CA LEU A 71 -3.99 4.05 -23.10
C LEU A 71 -2.55 4.58 -22.97
N VAL A 72 -2.20 5.13 -21.81
CA VAL A 72 -0.81 5.08 -21.38
C VAL A 72 -0.59 3.60 -21.06
N GLN A 73 -0.18 2.83 -22.06
CA GLN A 73 0.36 1.50 -21.84
C GLN A 73 1.39 1.66 -20.72
N ALA A 74 1.11 1.04 -19.58
CA ALA A 74 2.10 0.97 -18.52
C ALA A 74 3.30 0.24 -19.12
N LEU A 75 4.41 0.97 -19.33
CA LEU A 75 5.64 0.37 -19.82
C LEU A 75 6.08 -0.65 -18.78
N SER A 76 6.26 -1.88 -19.20
CA SER A 76 6.83 -2.91 -18.33
C SER A 76 8.33 -2.61 -18.08
N LEU A 77 8.89 -3.17 -17.02
CA LEU A 77 10.35 -3.07 -16.81
C LEU A 77 11.11 -3.66 -18.01
N TYR A 78 10.55 -4.67 -18.66
CA TYR A 78 11.13 -5.24 -19.86
C TYR A 78 11.16 -4.24 -21.02
N ASP A 79 10.13 -3.45 -21.24
CA ASP A 79 10.11 -2.43 -22.31
C ASP A 79 11.22 -1.40 -22.13
N VAL A 80 11.59 -1.10 -20.88
CA VAL A 80 12.67 -0.17 -20.55
C VAL A 80 14.05 -0.75 -20.90
N ILE A 81 14.28 -2.02 -20.67
CA ILE A 81 15.59 -2.68 -20.90
C ILE A 81 15.76 -3.26 -22.29
N SER A 82 14.66 -3.67 -22.94
CA SER A 82 14.65 -4.43 -24.21
C SER A 82 15.41 -3.78 -25.37
N PRO A 83 15.57 -2.42 -25.46
CA PRO A 83 16.40 -1.82 -26.51
C PRO A 83 17.88 -2.17 -26.40
N VAL A 84 18.37 -2.59 -25.22
CA VAL A 84 19.78 -2.84 -24.95
C VAL A 84 20.02 -4.28 -24.48
N LEU A 85 19.13 -4.82 -23.67
CA LEU A 85 19.26 -6.12 -23.02
C LEU A 85 18.05 -7.00 -23.33
N HIS A 86 18.30 -8.26 -23.69
CA HIS A 86 17.24 -9.27 -23.85
C HIS A 86 16.69 -9.73 -22.50
N SER A 87 17.54 -9.86 -21.50
CA SER A 87 17.11 -10.13 -20.14
C SER A 87 18.08 -9.63 -19.09
N ILE A 88 17.55 -9.40 -17.88
CA ILE A 88 18.33 -9.17 -16.67
C ILE A 88 17.92 -10.23 -15.64
N SER A 89 18.91 -10.89 -15.03
CA SER A 89 18.68 -11.80 -13.92
C SER A 89 19.55 -11.45 -12.72
N VAL A 90 18.96 -11.54 -11.52
CA VAL A 90 19.69 -11.37 -10.26
C VAL A 90 19.25 -12.46 -9.29
N ASP A 91 20.21 -13.27 -8.79
CA ASP A 91 19.85 -14.37 -7.90
C ASP A 91 19.32 -13.88 -6.56
N GLN A 92 19.94 -12.84 -5.97
CA GLN A 92 19.53 -12.26 -4.68
C GLN A 92 19.59 -10.73 -4.70
N ILE A 93 18.55 -10.11 -4.18
CA ILE A 93 18.48 -8.68 -3.96
C ILE A 93 18.25 -8.44 -2.47
N ARG A 94 19.05 -7.57 -1.87
CA ARG A 94 18.92 -7.15 -0.46
C ARG A 94 18.93 -5.64 -0.36
N ILE A 95 17.95 -5.09 0.34
CA ILE A 95 17.89 -3.69 0.72
C ILE A 95 17.72 -3.66 2.23
N GLU A 96 18.70 -3.16 2.95
CA GLU A 96 18.73 -3.21 4.41
C GLU A 96 18.86 -1.82 5.03
N ARG A 97 18.22 -1.64 6.18
CA ARG A 97 18.31 -0.41 6.98
C ARG A 97 18.00 0.84 6.16
N THR A 98 16.94 0.79 5.39
CA THR A 98 16.51 1.88 4.53
C THR A 98 15.40 2.67 5.20
N ALA A 99 15.57 3.99 5.33
CA ALA A 99 14.46 4.88 5.65
C ALA A 99 13.73 5.27 4.38
N LEU A 100 12.41 5.16 4.39
CA LEU A 100 11.54 5.54 3.28
C LEU A 100 10.59 6.64 3.70
N HIS A 101 10.53 7.72 2.92
CA HIS A 101 9.54 8.77 3.05
C HIS A 101 8.78 8.90 1.74
N TYR A 102 7.47 8.89 1.81
CA TYR A 102 6.60 9.02 0.65
C TYR A 102 5.59 10.14 0.88
N SER A 103 5.58 11.12 0.00
CA SER A 103 4.65 12.24 0.02
C SER A 103 3.79 12.21 -1.24
N LEU A 104 2.48 12.24 -1.06
CA LEU A 104 1.48 12.11 -2.10
C LEU A 104 0.53 13.30 -2.10
N ALA A 105 0.34 13.97 -3.24
CA ALA A 105 -0.72 14.96 -3.37
C ALA A 105 -2.07 14.26 -3.61
N LEU A 106 -3.03 14.55 -2.73
CA LEU A 106 -4.39 14.03 -2.81
C LEU A 106 -5.38 15.12 -2.39
N LYS A 107 -6.35 15.45 -3.25
CA LYS A 107 -7.41 16.45 -2.99
C LYS A 107 -6.87 17.79 -2.46
N GLY A 108 -5.81 18.32 -3.08
CA GLY A 108 -5.18 19.59 -2.70
C GLY A 108 -4.38 19.55 -1.39
N GLN A 109 -4.16 18.38 -0.83
CA GLN A 109 -3.40 18.18 0.40
C GLN A 109 -2.26 17.20 0.18
N ILE A 110 -1.19 17.35 0.96
CA ILE A 110 -0.06 16.41 0.93
C ILE A 110 -0.27 15.39 2.05
N GLU A 111 -0.31 14.13 1.67
CA GLU A 111 -0.29 13.00 2.58
C GLU A 111 1.14 12.50 2.72
N ASP A 112 1.58 12.23 3.93
CA ASP A 112 2.94 11.86 4.24
C ASP A 112 2.99 10.48 4.91
N PHE A 113 3.91 9.65 4.45
CA PHE A 113 4.18 8.33 5.00
C PHE A 113 5.68 8.21 5.29
N SER A 114 6.01 7.65 6.43
CA SER A 114 7.38 7.43 6.87
C SER A 114 7.55 6.01 7.38
N ILE A 115 8.61 5.37 6.92
CA ILE A 115 9.08 4.05 7.35
C ILE A 115 10.54 4.23 7.77
N PRO A 116 10.83 4.40 9.06
CA PRO A 116 12.20 4.63 9.52
C PRO A 116 13.15 3.47 9.26
N GLU A 117 12.63 2.26 9.24
CA GLU A 117 13.40 1.05 8.98
C GLU A 117 12.64 0.10 8.06
N PHE A 118 13.18 -0.06 6.87
CA PHE A 118 12.68 -0.96 5.83
C PHE A 118 13.79 -1.93 5.42
N ASN A 119 13.47 -3.20 5.41
CA ASN A 119 14.32 -4.27 4.92
C ASN A 119 13.57 -5.04 3.84
N PHE A 120 14.23 -5.30 2.72
CA PHE A 120 13.68 -6.02 1.58
C PHE A 120 14.65 -7.10 1.11
N HIS A 121 14.15 -8.27 0.86
CA HIS A 121 14.88 -9.39 0.28
C HIS A 121 14.06 -9.99 -0.85
N ALA A 122 14.69 -10.20 -1.99
CA ALA A 122 14.08 -10.90 -3.10
C ALA A 122 15.05 -11.92 -3.70
N GLU A 123 14.49 -13.00 -4.21
CA GLU A 123 15.23 -14.05 -4.88
C GLU A 123 14.74 -14.27 -6.30
N GLY A 124 15.68 -14.56 -7.19
CA GLY A 124 15.41 -14.97 -8.54
C GLY A 124 14.68 -13.92 -9.36
N LEU A 125 15.17 -12.63 -9.32
CA LEU A 125 14.71 -11.64 -10.27
C LEU A 125 15.05 -12.09 -11.68
N LEU A 126 14.04 -12.10 -12.55
CA LEU A 126 14.19 -12.32 -13.99
C LEU A 126 13.29 -11.32 -14.73
N ILE A 127 13.90 -10.36 -15.42
CA ILE A 127 13.21 -9.42 -16.31
C ILE A 127 13.43 -9.88 -17.73
N ASP A 128 12.36 -10.34 -18.38
CA ASP A 128 12.35 -10.79 -19.77
C ASP A 128 10.99 -10.47 -20.41
N SER A 129 10.77 -10.95 -21.63
CA SER A 129 9.54 -10.74 -22.40
C SER A 129 8.34 -11.58 -21.93
N LEU A 130 8.49 -12.46 -20.93
CA LEU A 130 7.45 -13.41 -20.54
C LEU A 130 6.46 -12.82 -19.54
N VAL A 131 6.84 -11.76 -18.82
CA VAL A 131 5.97 -11.13 -17.81
C VAL A 131 5.19 -9.99 -18.44
N ALA A 132 3.86 -10.09 -18.38
CA ALA A 132 2.97 -9.07 -18.91
C ALA A 132 3.01 -7.76 -18.08
N PRO A 133 2.74 -6.60 -18.68
CA PRO A 133 2.58 -5.35 -17.96
C PRO A 133 1.51 -5.47 -16.86
N GLY A 134 1.82 -5.00 -15.65
CA GLY A 134 0.95 -5.13 -14.47
C GLY A 134 1.15 -6.41 -13.65
N GLU A 135 2.05 -7.28 -14.08
CA GLU A 135 2.40 -8.53 -13.37
C GLU A 135 3.85 -8.50 -12.85
N GLU A 136 4.35 -7.30 -12.47
CA GLU A 136 5.76 -7.08 -12.10
C GLU A 136 6.21 -7.90 -10.88
N LEU A 137 5.30 -8.37 -10.04
CA LEU A 137 5.64 -9.29 -8.95
C LEU A 137 6.12 -10.65 -9.46
N ASN A 138 5.72 -11.04 -10.68
CA ASN A 138 6.13 -12.31 -11.30
C ASN A 138 7.58 -12.27 -11.80
N TYR A 139 8.23 -11.09 -11.82
CA TYR A 139 9.68 -11.04 -12.07
C TYR A 139 10.49 -11.70 -10.96
N PHE A 140 9.92 -11.92 -9.77
CA PHE A 140 10.62 -12.48 -8.62
C PHE A 140 10.11 -13.89 -8.30
N ARG A 141 11.04 -14.80 -7.97
CA ARG A 141 10.68 -16.11 -7.43
C ARG A 141 10.11 -15.99 -6.03
N SER A 142 10.70 -15.15 -5.20
CA SER A 142 10.19 -14.85 -3.87
C SER A 142 10.54 -13.44 -3.43
N ILE A 143 9.68 -12.86 -2.60
CA ILE A 143 9.86 -11.55 -1.99
C ILE A 143 9.58 -11.68 -0.49
N ALA A 144 10.44 -11.07 0.31
CA ALA A 144 10.20 -10.83 1.73
C ALA A 144 10.53 -9.38 2.06
N PHE A 145 9.70 -8.74 2.87
CA PHE A 145 10.03 -7.44 3.42
C PHE A 145 9.57 -7.30 4.87
N GLU A 146 10.23 -6.42 5.58
CA GLU A 146 9.88 -5.99 6.92
C GLU A 146 10.02 -4.48 7.04
N ALA A 147 9.01 -3.83 7.61
CA ALA A 147 8.96 -2.40 7.84
C ALA A 147 8.56 -2.14 9.29
N ASN A 148 9.34 -1.33 10.00
CA ASN A 148 9.15 -1.03 11.41
C ASN A 148 8.79 0.44 11.62
N ASP A 149 7.93 0.70 12.63
CA ASP A 149 7.53 2.04 13.10
C ASP A 149 6.95 2.95 12.00
N ILE A 150 6.12 2.36 11.15
CA ILE A 150 5.46 3.05 10.03
C ILE A 150 4.51 4.10 10.58
N GLN A 151 4.57 5.29 10.03
CA GLN A 151 3.67 6.39 10.34
C GLN A 151 3.09 6.97 9.06
N GLY A 152 1.80 7.33 9.10
CA GLY A 152 1.13 7.96 7.98
C GLY A 152 0.21 9.10 8.43
N ILE A 153 0.23 10.20 7.69
CA ILE A 153 -0.64 11.35 7.89
C ILE A 153 -1.50 11.50 6.64
N MET A 154 -2.79 11.21 6.77
CA MET A 154 -3.81 11.29 5.70
C MET A 154 -4.66 12.54 5.92
N ARG A 155 -4.17 13.71 5.49
CA ARG A 155 -4.82 15.02 5.72
C ARG A 155 -6.17 15.11 5.03
N ALA A 156 -6.27 14.61 3.81
CA ALA A 156 -7.53 14.59 3.05
C ALA A 156 -8.64 13.76 3.72
N ARG A 157 -8.27 12.83 4.59
CA ARG A 157 -9.19 11.99 5.39
C ARG A 157 -9.23 12.38 6.86
N ASN A 158 -8.49 13.40 7.27
CA ASN A 158 -8.34 13.83 8.67
C ASN A 158 -7.86 12.73 9.63
N HIS A 159 -6.95 11.86 9.17
CA HIS A 159 -6.46 10.74 9.97
C HIS A 159 -4.93 10.65 9.96
N ARG A 160 -4.40 10.07 11.03
CA ARG A 160 -3.05 9.51 11.08
C ARG A 160 -3.12 8.04 11.50
N PHE A 161 -2.19 7.27 11.00
CA PHE A 161 -2.01 5.90 11.47
C PHE A 161 -0.56 5.64 11.88
N ASP A 162 -0.40 4.69 12.79
CA ASP A 162 0.88 4.17 13.25
C ASP A 162 0.82 2.64 13.15
N ILE A 163 1.82 2.00 12.57
CA ILE A 163 1.97 0.54 12.54
C ILE A 163 3.35 0.21 13.09
N LYS A 164 3.40 -0.63 14.12
CA LYS A 164 4.68 -0.97 14.75
C LYS A 164 5.55 -1.83 13.85
N ARG A 165 4.97 -2.84 13.22
CA ARG A 165 5.66 -3.75 12.31
C ARG A 165 4.71 -4.24 11.22
N LEU A 166 5.21 -4.29 10.02
CA LEU A 166 4.57 -4.89 8.86
C LEU A 166 5.59 -5.80 8.18
N ALA A 167 5.24 -7.07 7.97
CA ALA A 167 6.11 -8.03 7.32
C ALA A 167 5.34 -8.88 6.31
N MET A 168 6.00 -9.23 5.22
CA MET A 168 5.49 -10.14 4.19
C MET A 168 6.59 -11.10 3.76
N ASN A 169 6.21 -12.34 3.48
CA ASN A 169 7.09 -13.33 2.85
C ASN A 169 6.27 -14.20 1.91
N THR A 170 6.50 -14.06 0.61
CA THR A 170 5.75 -14.79 -0.40
C THR A 170 6.13 -16.28 -0.47
N ALA A 171 7.39 -16.63 -0.16
CA ALA A 171 7.81 -18.04 -0.10
C ALA A 171 7.12 -18.81 1.04
N LEU A 172 6.80 -18.13 2.13
CA LEU A 172 6.05 -18.68 3.26
C LEU A 172 4.53 -18.45 3.13
N GLY A 173 4.10 -17.71 2.11
CA GLY A 173 2.72 -17.31 1.96
C GLY A 173 2.19 -16.55 3.18
N SER A 174 2.97 -15.65 3.77
CA SER A 174 2.61 -14.98 5.03
C SER A 174 2.65 -13.46 4.91
N PHE A 175 1.67 -12.82 5.58
CA PHE A 175 1.64 -11.38 5.78
C PHE A 175 1.23 -11.08 7.23
N HIS A 176 1.90 -10.12 7.85
CA HIS A 176 1.73 -9.82 9.26
C HIS A 176 1.78 -8.31 9.54
N ILE A 177 0.84 -7.83 10.34
CA ILE A 177 0.84 -6.48 10.91
C ILE A 177 0.74 -6.60 12.42
N ASP A 178 1.66 -5.96 13.14
CA ASP A 178 1.62 -5.81 14.59
C ASP A 178 1.28 -4.37 14.97
N SER A 179 0.33 -4.25 15.89
CA SER A 179 0.01 -2.98 16.56
C SER A 179 -0.28 -1.82 15.60
N MET A 180 -1.39 -1.89 14.91
CA MET A 180 -1.92 -0.78 14.10
C MET A 180 -2.79 0.14 14.95
N ARG A 181 -2.62 1.45 14.80
CA ARG A 181 -3.48 2.49 15.41
C ARG A 181 -3.91 3.50 14.36
N LEU A 182 -5.18 3.88 14.41
CA LEU A 182 -5.77 4.94 13.58
C LEU A 182 -6.36 6.01 14.50
N ARG A 183 -6.01 7.26 14.26
CA ARG A 183 -6.47 8.41 15.08
C ARG A 183 -6.84 9.58 14.18
N PRO A 184 -7.87 10.37 14.52
CA PRO A 184 -8.14 11.63 13.82
C PRO A 184 -7.01 12.64 14.06
N LEU A 185 -6.70 13.46 13.07
CA LEU A 185 -5.76 14.60 13.21
C LEU A 185 -6.39 15.74 14.00
N SER A 186 -7.69 15.96 13.82
CA SER A 186 -8.45 16.97 14.53
C SER A 186 -9.83 16.44 14.92
N VAL A 187 -10.19 16.63 16.18
CA VAL A 187 -11.51 16.25 16.72
C VAL A 187 -12.55 17.37 16.50
N ARG A 188 -12.12 18.53 16.03
CA ARG A 188 -13.00 19.70 15.82
C ARG A 188 -13.73 19.70 14.47
N SER A 189 -13.53 18.68 13.64
CA SER A 189 -14.24 18.58 12.38
C SER A 189 -15.71 18.22 12.60
N HIS A 190 -16.59 18.86 11.85
CA HIS A 190 -18.03 18.53 11.81
C HIS A 190 -18.29 17.23 11.03
N ASN A 191 -17.27 16.45 10.79
CA ASN A 191 -17.35 15.22 10.02
C ASN A 191 -17.24 14.00 10.93
N ASP A 192 -17.96 12.97 10.59
CA ASP A 192 -17.82 11.66 11.21
C ASP A 192 -16.38 11.15 11.06
N TYR A 193 -15.90 10.47 12.09
CA TYR A 193 -14.57 9.90 12.02
C TYR A 193 -14.47 8.55 12.73
N LEU A 194 -13.51 7.76 12.25
CA LEU A 194 -13.15 6.48 12.83
C LEU A 194 -11.82 6.60 13.58
N SER A 195 -11.75 6.05 14.78
CA SER A 195 -10.49 5.81 15.47
C SER A 195 -10.40 4.38 15.95
N GLY A 196 -9.20 3.89 16.22
CA GLY A 196 -9.09 2.56 16.75
C GLY A 196 -7.68 1.99 16.77
N SER A 197 -7.61 0.75 17.20
CA SER A 197 -6.38 -0.04 17.20
C SER A 197 -6.69 -1.49 16.89
N ILE A 198 -5.69 -2.17 16.32
CA ILE A 198 -5.70 -3.61 16.06
C ILE A 198 -4.39 -4.15 16.60
N ASP A 199 -4.45 -5.16 17.46
CA ASP A 199 -3.23 -5.72 18.03
C ASP A 199 -2.44 -6.52 16.99
N THR A 200 -3.13 -7.33 16.17
CA THR A 200 -2.46 -8.15 15.15
C THR A 200 -3.41 -8.42 13.97
N ILE A 201 -2.88 -8.31 12.76
CA ILE A 201 -3.46 -8.86 11.54
C ILE A 201 -2.46 -9.88 10.99
N ARG A 202 -2.93 -11.09 10.70
CA ARG A 202 -2.13 -12.15 10.10
C ARG A 202 -2.86 -12.78 8.92
N ILE A 203 -2.15 -12.97 7.84
CA ILE A 203 -2.61 -13.69 6.66
C ILE A 203 -1.68 -14.88 6.46
N ASP A 204 -2.24 -16.07 6.37
CA ASP A 204 -1.53 -17.32 6.09
C ASP A 204 -2.02 -17.90 4.75
N GLY A 205 -1.14 -18.57 4.01
CA GLY A 205 -1.42 -19.11 2.69
C GLY A 205 -1.64 -18.02 1.64
N LEU A 206 -0.95 -16.88 1.79
CA LEU A 206 -0.97 -15.80 0.82
C LEU A 206 -0.35 -16.28 -0.50
N ALA A 207 -1.10 -16.19 -1.59
CA ALA A 207 -0.62 -16.45 -2.93
C ALA A 207 -1.07 -15.33 -3.86
N TYR A 208 -0.22 -15.04 -4.84
CA TYR A 208 -0.45 -14.05 -5.87
C TYR A 208 -0.38 -14.73 -7.23
N ASP A 209 -1.54 -14.83 -7.89
CA ASP A 209 -1.68 -15.24 -9.29
C ASP A 209 -2.89 -14.47 -9.80
N LYS A 210 -2.90 -13.78 -10.87
CA LYS A 210 -4.02 -12.97 -11.40
C LYS A 210 -4.86 -12.19 -10.37
N GLY A 211 -4.47 -12.25 -9.10
CA GLY A 211 -5.13 -11.65 -7.95
C GLY A 211 -4.52 -12.16 -6.64
N VAL A 212 -5.09 -11.77 -5.51
CA VAL A 212 -4.64 -12.17 -4.18
C VAL A 212 -5.55 -13.24 -3.61
N SER A 213 -4.99 -14.37 -3.21
CA SER A 213 -5.68 -15.40 -2.46
C SER A 213 -5.00 -15.68 -1.13
N ALA A 214 -5.77 -16.10 -0.14
CA ALA A 214 -5.27 -16.46 1.18
C ALA A 214 -6.10 -17.59 1.82
N ASP A 215 -5.44 -18.44 2.59
CA ASP A 215 -6.10 -19.47 3.36
C ASP A 215 -6.80 -18.94 4.61
N LEU A 216 -6.13 -18.02 5.29
CA LEU A 216 -6.60 -17.52 6.57
C LEU A 216 -6.25 -16.05 6.76
N LEU A 217 -7.27 -15.23 7.02
CA LEU A 217 -7.12 -13.88 7.58
C LEU A 217 -7.53 -13.93 9.06
N LYS A 218 -6.62 -13.57 9.95
CA LYS A 218 -6.85 -13.51 11.40
C LYS A 218 -6.60 -12.11 11.93
N VAL A 219 -7.63 -11.54 12.55
CA VAL A 219 -7.56 -10.23 13.21
C VAL A 219 -7.80 -10.41 14.71
N ARG A 220 -6.90 -9.88 15.55
CA ARG A 220 -6.97 -10.00 17.00
C ARG A 220 -7.18 -8.64 17.66
N SER A 221 -8.12 -8.63 18.60
CA SER A 221 -8.43 -7.51 19.48
C SER A 221 -8.61 -6.17 18.75
N PRO A 222 -9.36 -6.08 17.63
CA PRO A 222 -9.67 -4.80 17.06
C PRO A 222 -10.56 -4.00 18.01
N ARG A 223 -10.16 -2.76 18.28
CA ARG A 223 -10.92 -1.78 19.07
C ARG A 223 -11.23 -0.61 18.16
N LEU A 224 -12.48 -0.47 17.78
CA LEU A 224 -12.94 0.54 16.83
C LEU A 224 -13.93 1.46 17.51
N VAL A 225 -13.77 2.74 17.31
CA VAL A 225 -14.71 3.77 17.78
C VAL A 225 -15.10 4.61 16.58
N TYR A 226 -16.37 4.56 16.22
CA TYR A 226 -16.96 5.44 15.23
C TYR A 226 -17.67 6.60 15.93
N TYR A 227 -17.27 7.79 15.59
CA TYR A 227 -17.85 9.02 16.11
C TYR A 227 -18.73 9.63 15.04
N LYS A 228 -20.02 9.74 15.34
CA LYS A 228 -20.99 10.46 14.52
C LYS A 228 -21.15 11.86 15.09
N THR A 229 -20.94 12.87 14.28
CA THR A 229 -21.08 14.28 14.67
C THR A 229 -22.47 14.80 14.33
N PRO A 230 -23.00 15.79 15.11
CA PRO A 230 -24.28 16.41 14.80
C PRO A 230 -24.27 16.98 13.38
N SER A 231 -25.25 16.64 12.58
CA SER A 231 -25.52 17.38 11.36
C SER A 231 -26.03 18.76 11.77
N VAL A 232 -25.23 19.80 11.54
CA VAL A 232 -25.75 21.17 11.58
C VAL A 232 -26.68 21.29 10.38
N GLU A 233 -28.00 21.11 10.61
CA GLU A 233 -29.00 21.39 9.62
C GLU A 233 -28.88 22.88 9.25
N SER A 234 -28.32 23.15 8.08
CA SER A 234 -28.49 24.46 7.46
C SER A 234 -29.97 24.60 7.12
N PRO A 235 -30.66 25.66 7.65
CA PRO A 235 -32.11 25.79 7.47
C PRO A 235 -32.59 25.97 6.03
N ASP A 236 -31.71 26.00 5.05
CA ASP A 236 -32.00 26.20 3.65
C ASP A 236 -31.27 25.18 2.77
N LYS A 237 -31.86 23.99 2.63
CA LYS A 237 -31.80 23.20 1.39
C LYS A 237 -32.53 21.89 1.58
N GLY A 238 -33.78 21.86 1.18
CA GLY A 238 -34.56 20.65 0.99
C GLY A 238 -33.97 19.75 -0.12
N LYS A 239 -32.95 19.02 0.25
CA LYS A 239 -32.51 17.75 -0.34
C LYS A 239 -31.36 17.25 0.55
N SER A 240 -31.70 16.46 1.54
CA SER A 240 -30.75 15.61 2.26
C SER A 240 -30.09 14.66 1.24
N THR A 241 -29.00 15.07 0.66
CA THR A 241 -28.02 14.09 0.17
C THR A 241 -27.30 13.60 1.43
N SER A 242 -27.86 12.56 2.06
CA SER A 242 -27.10 11.73 2.97
C SER A 242 -25.87 11.26 2.18
N VAL A 243 -24.75 11.92 2.38
CA VAL A 243 -23.46 11.39 1.98
C VAL A 243 -23.28 10.15 2.85
N ASN A 244 -23.78 9.02 2.33
CA ASN A 244 -23.43 7.72 2.84
C ASN A 244 -21.89 7.64 2.73
N SER A 245 -21.20 8.01 3.80
CA SER A 245 -19.78 7.70 3.99
C SER A 245 -19.66 6.19 4.27
N ARG A 246 -20.18 5.37 3.33
CA ARG A 246 -19.78 3.98 3.27
C ARG A 246 -18.28 4.03 3.03
N VAL A 247 -17.51 3.55 4.02
CA VAL A 247 -16.13 3.21 3.79
C VAL A 247 -16.19 2.13 2.73
N ASP A 248 -16.03 2.55 1.49
CA ASP A 248 -16.00 1.67 0.36
C ASP A 248 -14.64 0.97 0.41
N VAL A 249 -14.67 -0.22 1.04
CA VAL A 249 -13.50 -1.09 1.15
C VAL A 249 -12.97 -1.42 -0.25
N GLU A 250 -13.84 -1.47 -1.24
CA GLU A 250 -13.49 -1.70 -2.62
C GLU A 250 -12.65 -0.54 -3.17
N SER A 251 -13.06 0.71 -2.97
CA SER A 251 -12.28 1.87 -3.45
C SER A 251 -10.89 1.96 -2.80
N LEU A 252 -10.70 1.36 -1.62
CA LEU A 252 -9.39 1.25 -0.96
C LEU A 252 -8.53 0.13 -1.54
N LEU A 253 -9.14 -0.95 -2.01
CA LEU A 253 -8.45 -2.15 -2.50
C LEU A 253 -8.32 -2.20 -4.02
N ASN A 254 -9.27 -1.60 -4.74
CA ASN A 254 -9.40 -1.67 -6.20
C ASN A 254 -8.17 -1.22 -7.01
N PRO A 255 -7.33 -0.26 -6.57
CA PRO A 255 -6.10 0.05 -7.29
C PRO A 255 -5.08 -1.09 -7.27
N PHE A 256 -5.20 -2.03 -6.34
CA PHE A 256 -4.20 -3.07 -6.07
C PHE A 256 -4.70 -4.49 -6.31
N LEU A 257 -6.02 -4.73 -6.28
CA LEU A 257 -6.60 -6.07 -6.24
C LEU A 257 -7.79 -6.19 -7.19
N ARG A 258 -7.57 -6.80 -8.35
CA ARG A 258 -8.67 -7.20 -9.26
C ARG A 258 -9.49 -8.36 -8.73
N TYR A 259 -8.90 -9.14 -7.83
CA TYR A 259 -9.48 -10.35 -7.26
C TYR A 259 -8.90 -10.58 -5.86
N LEU A 260 -9.77 -10.78 -4.88
CA LEU A 260 -9.39 -11.16 -3.51
C LEU A 260 -10.23 -12.35 -3.06
N SER A 261 -9.57 -13.47 -2.77
CA SER A 261 -10.21 -14.66 -2.23
C SER A 261 -9.60 -15.03 -0.89
N ILE A 262 -10.42 -15.15 0.14
CA ILE A 262 -9.98 -15.57 1.47
C ILE A 262 -10.81 -16.77 1.92
N ARG A 263 -10.16 -17.93 2.08
CA ARG A 263 -10.87 -19.16 2.46
C ARG A 263 -11.49 -19.07 3.85
N LYS A 264 -10.82 -18.42 4.80
CA LYS A 264 -11.29 -18.29 6.18
C LYS A 264 -10.93 -16.95 6.79
N ILE A 265 -11.92 -16.26 7.36
CA ILE A 265 -11.73 -15.04 8.14
C ILE A 265 -12.04 -15.32 9.60
N GLN A 266 -11.16 -14.87 10.49
CA GLN A 266 -11.34 -14.95 11.95
C GLN A 266 -11.05 -13.59 12.58
N ILE A 267 -12.07 -12.99 13.19
CA ILE A 267 -11.90 -11.80 14.01
C ILE A 267 -12.21 -12.21 15.46
N ARG A 268 -11.27 -11.96 16.38
CA ARG A 268 -11.39 -12.36 17.79
C ARG A 268 -11.27 -11.16 18.71
N ASN A 269 -12.10 -11.16 19.78
CA ASN A 269 -12.09 -10.15 20.84
C ASN A 269 -12.27 -8.73 20.28
N ALA A 270 -13.15 -8.54 19.31
CA ALA A 270 -13.43 -7.23 18.76
C ALA A 270 -14.26 -6.40 19.73
N ASN A 271 -13.88 -5.12 19.90
CA ASN A 271 -14.65 -4.15 20.64
C ASN A 271 -15.01 -3.01 19.67
N VAL A 272 -16.30 -2.76 19.53
CA VAL A 272 -16.82 -1.71 18.67
C VAL A 272 -17.65 -0.75 19.50
N THR A 273 -17.36 0.53 19.39
CA THR A 273 -18.10 1.61 20.03
C THR A 273 -18.65 2.53 18.96
N LEU A 274 -19.94 2.79 18.98
CA LEU A 274 -20.59 3.86 18.26
C LEU A 274 -20.87 4.98 19.25
N GLU A 275 -20.38 6.18 18.98
CA GLU A 275 -20.60 7.38 19.77
C GLU A 275 -21.33 8.39 18.90
N ASP A 276 -22.63 8.54 19.14
CA ASP A 276 -23.49 9.55 18.50
C ASP A 276 -23.49 10.80 19.37
N ARG A 277 -22.93 11.90 18.86
CA ARG A 277 -22.81 13.17 19.57
C ARG A 277 -23.85 14.11 19.02
N GLU A 278 -24.86 14.40 19.80
CA GLU A 278 -25.80 15.47 19.57
C GLU A 278 -25.31 16.75 20.26
N ILE A 279 -25.91 17.91 19.93
CA ILE A 279 -25.45 19.23 20.42
C ILE A 279 -25.40 19.28 21.96
N ASN A 280 -26.32 18.60 22.65
CA ASN A 280 -26.44 18.61 24.11
C ASN A 280 -26.36 17.22 24.75
N ASP A 281 -26.15 16.16 23.98
CA ASP A 281 -26.13 14.78 24.47
C ASP A 281 -25.12 13.92 23.69
N THR A 282 -24.69 12.85 24.33
CA THR A 282 -23.83 11.84 23.72
C THR A 282 -24.34 10.45 24.03
N THR A 283 -24.88 9.80 23.03
CA THR A 283 -25.30 8.41 23.14
C THR A 283 -24.17 7.48 22.73
N ARG A 284 -23.90 6.46 23.56
CA ARG A 284 -22.81 5.52 23.33
C ARG A 284 -23.29 4.08 23.35
N TYR A 285 -23.11 3.39 22.22
CA TYR A 285 -23.38 1.96 22.09
C TYR A 285 -22.07 1.19 22.06
N ARG A 286 -21.94 0.13 22.87
CA ARG A 286 -20.72 -0.68 22.95
C ARG A 286 -21.03 -2.16 22.72
N LEU A 287 -20.24 -2.77 21.84
CA LEU A 287 -20.22 -4.22 21.61
C LEU A 287 -18.82 -4.72 21.97
N ASN A 288 -18.71 -5.56 22.98
CA ASN A 288 -17.43 -6.03 23.49
C ASN A 288 -17.27 -7.55 23.27
N GLY A 289 -16.01 -7.97 23.06
CA GLY A 289 -15.66 -9.37 22.97
C GLY A 289 -16.26 -10.10 21.78
N LEU A 290 -16.58 -9.36 20.69
CA LEU A 290 -17.16 -9.96 19.50
C LEU A 290 -16.17 -10.92 18.83
N ASN A 291 -16.69 -12.07 18.41
CA ASN A 291 -15.96 -13.01 17.58
C ASN A 291 -16.73 -13.21 16.28
N PHE A 292 -16.04 -13.05 15.16
CA PHE A 292 -16.62 -13.21 13.83
C PHE A 292 -15.83 -14.25 13.04
N PHE A 293 -16.55 -15.11 12.34
CA PHE A 293 -16.00 -16.13 11.46
C PHE A 293 -16.73 -16.09 10.13
N ALA A 294 -15.97 -16.10 9.06
CA ALA A 294 -16.49 -16.27 7.71
C ALA A 294 -15.64 -17.27 6.92
N THR A 295 -16.24 -17.91 5.94
CA THR A 295 -15.56 -18.81 5.01
C THR A 295 -15.89 -18.43 3.58
N ASN A 296 -14.96 -18.70 2.66
CA ASN A 296 -15.13 -18.48 1.23
C ASN A 296 -15.53 -17.05 0.89
N PHE A 297 -14.79 -16.09 1.49
CA PHE A 297 -14.96 -14.67 1.18
C PHE A 297 -14.30 -14.38 -0.19
N LEU A 298 -15.09 -13.83 -1.10
CA LEU A 298 -14.67 -13.49 -2.45
C LEU A 298 -15.07 -12.05 -2.77
N VAL A 299 -14.13 -11.27 -3.28
CA VAL A 299 -14.38 -9.98 -3.92
C VAL A 299 -13.81 -10.06 -5.33
N ASP A 300 -14.64 -9.90 -6.33
CA ASP A 300 -14.27 -9.85 -7.73
C ASP A 300 -15.07 -8.77 -8.47
N GLU A 301 -14.66 -8.44 -9.68
CA GLU A 301 -15.31 -7.42 -10.50
C GLU A 301 -16.79 -7.77 -10.84
N GLN A 302 -17.22 -9.01 -10.63
CA GLN A 302 -18.58 -9.47 -10.93
C GLN A 302 -19.52 -9.41 -9.71
N THR A 303 -18.97 -9.42 -8.50
CA THR A 303 -19.75 -9.43 -7.25
C THR A 303 -20.44 -8.09 -6.98
N ASN A 304 -20.09 -7.05 -7.72
CA ASN A 304 -20.59 -5.67 -7.56
C ASN A 304 -21.62 -5.23 -8.60
N ARG A 305 -22.23 -6.17 -9.30
CA ARG A 305 -23.34 -5.88 -10.26
C ARG A 305 -24.71 -6.19 -9.70
#